data_36f7d51d20b383bc24036904544d4131
#
_entry.id   36f7d51d20b383bc24036904544d4131
#
_cell.length_a   1.000
_cell.length_b   1.000
_cell.length_c   1.000
_cell.angle_alpha   90.00
_cell.angle_beta   90.00
_cell.angle_gamma   90.00
#
_symmetry.space_group_name_H-M   'P 1'
#
loop_
_entity.id
_entity.type
_entity.pdbx_description
1 polymer ?
#
loop_
_entity_poly.entity_id
_entity_poly.type
_entity_poly.pdbx_seq_one_letter_code
_entity_poly.pdbx_strand_id
1 'polypeptide(L)'
;PNIILIYADDLGMGMLGCYGQEIVKTPNIDRLAKQGIMFTRCYSSQYCCPARASLLMGVHDSHSRSYTQTNGGLVITAEQQGWSNEELEKKAARAARIKPSGGEVFLPELLKKAGYVTGQFGKLEWGFTTWHGELKRHGWDRYVGYMDHQRAHGYYPSFLWKDGERLPLPGNTHADGGKTPEIYGPGATEKRRGNRDGKVTYAPDAMLAETLKFMEENRNRPMFILFSTNLPHGPVDIPPAENKYAGHPAIRQAYAGAAGGNRECAGAAEEYASMVAKLDRQVGAILAQVHKLGLEKRTIIVFSSDNGHELYYRTDKERGRGLNCHGGVLDGTGELLDVFRGSRGLIGQKNAMVNLAGLKWTNHEGGIRVPLIVSWPGTVPH
;
A
#
# COMPACT_ATOMS: atom_id res chain seq x y z
N PRO A 1 18.74 15.97 7.66
CA PRO A 1 18.61 15.00 6.55
C PRO A 1 17.25 15.09 5.91
N ASN A 2 17.09 14.57 4.67
CA ASN A 2 15.80 14.23 4.12
C ASN A 2 15.28 12.96 4.79
N ILE A 3 13.98 12.77 4.80
CA ILE A 3 13.31 11.57 5.33
C ILE A 3 12.38 11.03 4.25
N ILE A 4 12.62 9.82 3.79
CA ILE A 4 11.74 9.13 2.84
C ILE A 4 11.21 7.88 3.52
N LEU A 5 9.92 7.85 3.79
CA LEU A 5 9.21 6.70 4.32
C LEU A 5 8.44 6.02 3.20
N ILE A 6 8.86 4.82 2.84
CA ILE A 6 8.20 3.95 1.86
C ILE A 6 7.32 2.98 2.64
N TYR A 7 6.02 3.07 2.44
CA TYR A 7 5.04 2.35 3.22
C TYR A 7 4.15 1.50 2.32
N ALA A 8 4.39 0.20 2.35
CA ALA A 8 3.63 -0.78 1.58
C ALA A 8 2.24 -1.04 2.20
N ASP A 9 1.37 -1.70 1.47
CA ASP A 9 0.01 -2.04 1.85
C ASP A 9 -0.19 -3.55 1.78
N ASP A 10 -0.47 -4.20 2.90
CA ASP A 10 -0.66 -5.65 3.02
C ASP A 10 0.60 -6.48 2.67
N LEU A 11 1.77 -6.04 3.07
CA LEU A 11 3.01 -6.74 2.80
C LEU A 11 3.59 -7.39 4.06
N GLY A 12 3.47 -8.70 4.16
CA GLY A 12 4.13 -9.48 5.22
C GLY A 12 5.64 -9.61 5.02
N MET A 13 6.39 -9.73 6.11
CA MET A 13 7.86 -9.89 6.09
C MET A 13 8.31 -11.06 5.20
N GLY A 14 7.58 -12.17 5.22
CA GLY A 14 7.90 -13.39 4.48
C GLY A 14 7.90 -13.24 2.96
N MET A 15 7.51 -12.09 2.44
CA MET A 15 7.47 -11.80 1.00
C MET A 15 8.77 -11.17 0.47
N LEU A 16 9.72 -10.85 1.33
CA LEU A 16 10.94 -10.13 0.98
C LEU A 16 12.18 -11.04 1.01
N GLY A 17 13.07 -10.89 0.02
CA GLY A 17 14.30 -11.67 -0.08
C GLY A 17 15.19 -11.52 1.15
N CYS A 18 15.37 -10.32 1.67
CA CYS A 18 16.16 -10.05 2.88
C CYS A 18 15.61 -10.75 4.14
N TYR A 19 14.34 -11.11 4.15
CA TYR A 19 13.73 -11.93 5.21
C TYR A 19 13.61 -13.42 4.83
N GLY A 20 14.21 -13.85 3.71
CA GLY A 20 14.34 -15.27 3.34
C GLY A 20 13.39 -15.77 2.24
N GLN A 21 12.69 -14.89 1.53
CA GLN A 21 11.89 -15.28 0.37
C GLN A 21 12.79 -15.56 -0.85
N GLU A 22 12.66 -16.75 -1.43
CA GLU A 22 13.52 -17.16 -2.53
C GLU A 22 12.87 -17.12 -3.91
N ILE A 23 11.55 -17.17 -3.99
CA ILE A 23 10.84 -17.17 -5.27
C ILE A 23 10.59 -15.73 -5.71
N VAL A 24 9.95 -14.94 -4.88
CA VAL A 24 9.72 -13.52 -5.17
C VAL A 24 10.99 -12.73 -4.91
N LYS A 25 11.50 -12.07 -5.94
CA LYS A 25 12.77 -11.34 -5.88
C LYS A 25 12.54 -9.86 -5.58
N THR A 26 13.24 -9.36 -4.57
CA THR A 26 13.17 -7.97 -4.11
C THR A 26 14.57 -7.33 -4.00
N PRO A 27 15.35 -7.31 -5.10
CA PRO A 27 16.78 -6.94 -5.04
C PRO A 27 17.03 -5.51 -4.59
N ASN A 28 16.11 -4.56 -4.81
CA ASN A 28 16.27 -3.17 -4.37
C ASN A 28 16.01 -3.01 -2.87
N ILE A 29 14.97 -3.67 -2.35
CA ILE A 29 14.68 -3.72 -0.91
C ILE A 29 15.79 -4.50 -0.19
N ASP A 30 16.25 -5.60 -0.76
CA ASP A 30 17.36 -6.41 -0.21
C ASP A 30 18.67 -5.59 -0.14
N ARG A 31 18.93 -4.74 -1.16
CA ARG A 31 20.06 -3.81 -1.15
C ARG A 31 19.90 -2.77 -0.06
N LEU A 32 18.70 -2.21 0.13
CA LEU A 32 18.43 -1.26 1.19
C LEU A 32 18.70 -1.88 2.57
N ALA A 33 18.29 -3.13 2.78
CA ALA A 33 18.57 -3.89 4.00
C ALA A 33 20.06 -4.12 4.23
N LYS A 34 20.82 -4.44 3.17
CA LYS A 34 22.28 -4.60 3.24
C LYS A 34 23.05 -3.30 3.53
N GLN A 35 22.46 -2.16 3.22
CA GLN A 35 23.04 -0.83 3.41
C GLN A 35 22.56 -0.13 4.68
N GLY A 36 21.87 -0.85 5.56
CA GLY A 36 21.27 -0.29 6.76
C GLY A 36 20.95 -1.35 7.80
N ILE A 37 20.00 -1.06 8.67
CA ILE A 37 19.52 -1.96 9.73
C ILE A 37 18.19 -2.57 9.30
N MET A 38 18.12 -3.89 9.39
CA MET A 38 16.90 -4.67 9.22
C MET A 38 16.40 -5.12 10.59
N PHE A 39 15.18 -4.73 10.92
CA PHE A 39 14.54 -5.11 12.18
C PHE A 39 13.78 -6.42 12.02
N THR A 40 13.99 -7.33 12.95
CA THR A 40 13.27 -8.61 12.97
C THR A 40 11.99 -8.56 13.80
N ARG A 41 11.80 -7.52 14.61
CA ARG A 41 10.65 -7.31 15.47
C ARG A 41 10.16 -5.88 15.37
N CYS A 42 9.27 -5.63 14.41
CA CYS A 42 8.53 -4.40 14.27
C CYS A 42 7.05 -4.75 14.23
N TYR A 43 6.26 -4.08 15.03
CA TYR A 43 4.84 -4.35 15.16
C TYR A 43 4.01 -3.14 14.71
N SER A 44 2.96 -3.43 14.00
CA SER A 44 1.97 -2.47 13.54
C SER A 44 0.56 -2.93 13.97
N SER A 45 -0.47 -2.34 13.40
CA SER A 45 -1.84 -2.77 13.67
C SER A 45 -2.27 -3.91 12.75
N GLN A 46 -3.39 -4.53 13.05
CA GLN A 46 -3.92 -5.69 12.33
C GLN A 46 -4.47 -5.38 10.94
N TYR A 47 -4.65 -4.10 10.59
CA TYR A 47 -5.06 -3.64 9.25
C TYR A 47 -4.71 -2.17 9.04
N CYS A 48 -4.87 -1.70 7.82
CA CYS A 48 -4.26 -0.48 7.30
C CYS A 48 -4.67 0.83 7.99
N CYS A 49 -5.94 1.05 8.31
CA CYS A 49 -6.38 2.35 8.84
C CYS A 49 -5.76 2.68 10.21
N PRO A 50 -5.86 1.84 11.25
CA PRO A 50 -5.23 2.10 12.53
C PRO A 50 -3.70 2.15 12.44
N ALA A 51 -3.09 1.31 11.59
CA ALA A 51 -1.65 1.34 11.39
C ALA A 51 -1.15 2.70 10.88
N ARG A 52 -1.84 3.27 9.88
CA ARG A 52 -1.49 4.57 9.29
C ARG A 52 -1.71 5.72 10.27
N ALA A 53 -2.80 5.66 11.04
CA ALA A 53 -3.08 6.61 12.11
C ALA A 53 -1.98 6.56 13.19
N SER A 54 -1.67 5.37 13.68
CA SER A 54 -0.63 5.15 14.71
C SER A 54 0.73 5.64 14.25
N LEU A 55 1.10 5.38 12.99
CA LEU A 55 2.36 5.84 12.41
C LEU A 55 2.49 7.38 12.45
N LEU A 56 1.45 8.08 12.05
CA LEU A 56 1.51 9.54 11.89
C LEU A 56 1.22 10.32 13.16
N MET A 57 0.47 9.74 14.10
CA MET A 57 0.19 10.37 15.39
C MET A 57 1.13 9.92 16.51
N GLY A 58 1.94 8.88 16.30
CA GLY A 58 2.81 8.32 17.34
C GLY A 58 2.05 7.68 18.51
N VAL A 59 0.80 7.29 18.30
CA VAL A 59 -0.08 6.71 19.31
C VAL A 59 -0.57 5.35 18.86
N HIS A 60 -0.33 4.32 19.66
CA HIS A 60 -0.83 2.98 19.34
C HIS A 60 -2.36 2.96 19.36
N ASP A 61 -2.97 2.25 18.42
CA ASP A 61 -4.43 2.19 18.25
C ASP A 61 -5.19 1.71 19.50
N SER A 62 -4.60 0.81 20.29
CA SER A 62 -5.19 0.36 21.57
C SER A 62 -5.19 1.42 22.66
N HIS A 63 -4.38 2.47 22.53
CA HIS A 63 -4.30 3.57 23.49
C HIS A 63 -5.09 4.81 23.03
N SER A 64 -5.48 4.84 21.77
CA SER A 64 -6.23 5.98 21.23
C SER A 64 -7.72 5.82 21.52
N ARG A 65 -8.25 6.72 22.35
CA ARG A 65 -9.70 6.96 22.44
C ARG A 65 -10.18 8.01 21.44
N SER A 66 -9.28 8.60 20.69
CA SER A 66 -9.47 9.86 19.97
C SER A 66 -9.79 9.68 18.50
N TYR A 67 -9.58 8.50 17.94
CA TYR A 67 -9.98 8.30 16.57
C TYR A 67 -10.87 7.07 16.37
N THR A 68 -11.84 7.23 15.51
CA THR A 68 -12.64 6.14 14.96
C THR A 68 -12.46 6.16 13.45
N GLN A 69 -12.61 5.01 12.83
CA GLN A 69 -12.60 4.94 11.37
C GLN A 69 -13.73 5.78 10.80
N THR A 70 -13.44 6.58 9.79
CA THR A 70 -14.46 7.24 8.99
C THR A 70 -15.08 6.23 8.03
N ASN A 71 -16.35 6.43 7.66
CA ASN A 71 -16.98 5.62 6.62
C ASN A 71 -16.24 5.83 5.30
N GLY A 72 -15.80 4.75 4.66
CA GLY A 72 -15.28 4.80 3.31
C GLY A 72 -16.37 5.11 2.28
N GLY A 73 -15.97 5.49 1.07
CA GLY A 73 -16.88 5.68 -0.04
C GLY A 73 -17.54 7.05 -0.13
N LEU A 74 -17.16 8.02 0.71
CA LEU A 74 -17.77 9.36 0.66
C LEU A 74 -17.42 10.10 -0.65
N VAL A 75 -16.17 10.00 -1.10
CA VAL A 75 -15.74 10.61 -2.37
C VAL A 75 -16.45 9.94 -3.55
N ILE A 76 -16.54 8.62 -3.55
CA ILE A 76 -17.30 7.88 -4.58
C ILE A 76 -18.77 8.30 -4.57
N THR A 77 -19.37 8.43 -3.40
CA THR A 77 -20.76 8.91 -3.28
C THR A 77 -20.91 10.33 -3.82
N ALA A 78 -19.97 11.22 -3.51
CA ALA A 78 -19.97 12.59 -4.02
C ALA A 78 -19.94 12.63 -5.54
N GLU A 79 -19.11 11.80 -6.15
CA GLU A 79 -19.01 11.68 -7.60
C GLU A 79 -20.32 11.16 -8.22
N GLN A 80 -20.90 10.14 -7.63
CA GLN A 80 -22.18 9.57 -8.09
C GLN A 80 -23.35 10.55 -7.99
N GLN A 81 -23.34 11.41 -6.98
CA GLN A 81 -24.42 12.37 -6.70
C GLN A 81 -24.12 13.77 -7.26
N GLY A 82 -22.98 13.95 -7.90
CA GLY A 82 -22.57 15.23 -8.47
C GLY A 82 -22.37 16.35 -7.44
N TRP A 83 -21.90 16.01 -6.24
CA TRP A 83 -21.63 17.02 -5.22
C TRP A 83 -20.50 17.94 -5.64
N SER A 84 -20.62 19.20 -5.29
CA SER A 84 -19.50 20.15 -5.39
C SER A 84 -18.38 19.78 -4.40
N ASN A 85 -17.17 20.28 -4.67
CA ASN A 85 -16.06 20.11 -3.73
C ASN A 85 -16.38 20.70 -2.35
N GLU A 86 -17.11 21.80 -2.30
CA GLU A 86 -17.55 22.42 -1.05
C GLU A 86 -18.53 21.55 -0.26
N GLU A 87 -19.48 20.91 -0.93
CA GLU A 87 -20.41 19.96 -0.30
C GLU A 87 -19.68 18.72 0.20
N LEU A 88 -18.73 18.19 -0.59
CA LEU A 88 -17.90 17.07 -0.18
C LEU A 88 -17.08 17.44 1.06
N GLU A 89 -16.45 18.61 1.08
CA GLU A 89 -15.66 19.08 2.22
C GLU A 89 -16.52 19.20 3.49
N LYS A 90 -17.69 19.82 3.40
CA LYS A 90 -18.64 19.91 4.53
C LYS A 90 -19.07 18.55 5.06
N LYS A 91 -19.34 17.61 4.16
CA LYS A 91 -19.76 16.25 4.54
C LYS A 91 -18.57 15.43 5.08
N ALA A 92 -17.39 15.57 4.50
CA ALA A 92 -16.17 14.94 5.00
C ALA A 92 -15.83 15.43 6.41
N ALA A 93 -15.89 16.72 6.67
CA ALA A 93 -15.67 17.29 7.99
C ALA A 93 -16.67 16.80 9.05
N ARG A 94 -17.93 16.56 8.67
CA ARG A 94 -18.94 15.97 9.56
C ARG A 94 -18.73 14.46 9.78
N ALA A 95 -18.29 13.75 8.75
CA ALA A 95 -18.03 12.32 8.80
C ALA A 95 -16.68 12.01 9.46
N ALA A 96 -15.74 12.94 9.42
CA ALA A 96 -14.43 12.81 10.05
C ALA A 96 -14.59 12.71 11.57
N ARG A 97 -14.70 11.51 12.07
CA ARG A 97 -14.75 11.19 13.51
C ARG A 97 -13.36 11.09 14.11
N ILE A 98 -12.33 11.21 13.30
CA ILE A 98 -10.95 11.29 13.75
C ILE A 98 -10.71 12.73 14.15
N LYS A 99 -11.01 13.01 15.37
CA LYS A 99 -10.55 14.25 16.00
C LYS A 99 -9.37 13.87 16.87
N PRO A 100 -8.18 14.40 16.59
CA PRO A 100 -7.13 14.40 17.61
C PRO A 100 -7.74 14.85 18.92
N SER A 101 -7.45 14.17 20.01
CA SER A 101 -8.03 14.47 21.32
C SER A 101 -7.58 15.83 21.89
N GLY A 102 -6.85 16.59 21.07
CA GLY A 102 -6.36 17.93 21.38
C GLY A 102 -4.90 17.96 21.84
N GLY A 103 -4.26 16.80 21.91
CA GLY A 103 -2.84 16.68 22.28
C GLY A 103 -2.00 15.91 21.27
N GLU A 104 -2.63 15.20 20.34
CA GLU A 104 -1.89 14.50 19.30
C GLU A 104 -1.41 15.47 18.22
N VAL A 105 -0.15 15.35 17.86
CA VAL A 105 0.49 16.16 16.81
C VAL A 105 0.92 15.21 15.70
N PHE A 106 0.56 15.57 14.48
CA PHE A 106 0.93 14.76 13.33
C PHE A 106 2.41 14.90 12.98
N LEU A 107 3.04 13.79 12.65
CA LEU A 107 4.45 13.78 12.24
C LEU A 107 4.77 14.80 11.14
N PRO A 108 3.99 14.93 10.04
CA PRO A 108 4.28 15.95 9.04
C PRO A 108 4.14 17.38 9.57
N GLU A 109 3.22 17.65 10.52
CA GLU A 109 3.12 18.95 11.16
C GLU A 109 4.37 19.31 11.94
N LEU A 110 4.92 18.36 12.71
CA LEU A 110 6.16 18.56 13.46
C LEU A 110 7.35 18.82 12.52
N LEU A 111 7.45 18.01 11.46
CA LEU A 111 8.53 18.15 10.49
C LEU A 111 8.42 19.47 9.72
N LYS A 112 7.21 19.90 9.39
CA LYS A 112 6.97 21.21 8.78
C LYS A 112 7.42 22.37 9.69
N LYS A 113 7.13 22.30 10.99
CA LYS A 113 7.63 23.26 11.99
C LYS A 113 9.17 23.24 12.08
N ALA A 114 9.78 22.10 11.80
CA ALA A 114 11.24 21.97 11.72
C ALA A 114 11.85 22.40 10.35
N GLY A 115 11.03 22.98 9.46
CA GLY A 115 11.47 23.52 8.17
C GLY A 115 11.46 22.54 7.00
N TYR A 116 10.90 21.34 7.17
CA TYR A 116 10.75 20.39 6.09
C TYR A 116 9.61 20.79 5.13
N VAL A 117 9.82 20.54 3.84
CA VAL A 117 8.71 20.45 2.90
C VAL A 117 8.17 19.02 2.93
N THR A 118 6.85 18.87 2.96
CA THR A 118 6.20 17.59 3.23
C THR A 118 5.36 17.13 2.05
N GLY A 119 5.47 15.86 1.68
CA GLY A 119 4.68 15.27 0.59
C GLY A 119 4.20 13.87 0.91
N GLN A 120 2.92 13.61 0.64
CA GLN A 120 2.33 12.27 0.70
C GLN A 120 1.87 11.85 -0.68
N PHE A 121 2.23 10.61 -1.06
CA PHE A 121 1.92 10.05 -2.37
C PHE A 121 1.33 8.65 -2.21
N GLY A 122 0.04 8.51 -2.52
CA GLY A 122 -0.62 7.22 -2.49
C GLY A 122 -1.87 7.12 -1.62
N LYS A 123 -1.94 6.08 -0.80
CA LYS A 123 -3.09 5.77 0.03
C LYS A 123 -3.18 6.74 1.20
N LEU A 124 -4.41 6.96 1.67
CA LEU A 124 -4.70 7.88 2.77
C LEU A 124 -3.87 7.61 4.03
N GLU A 125 -3.61 8.67 4.75
CA GLU A 125 -2.80 8.67 5.95
C GLU A 125 -3.44 7.90 7.11
N TRP A 126 -4.75 7.96 7.32
CA TRP A 126 -5.34 7.36 8.53
C TRP A 126 -6.77 6.88 8.43
N GLY A 127 -7.57 7.29 7.51
CA GLY A 127 -8.99 7.02 7.53
C GLY A 127 -9.51 6.47 6.23
N PHE A 128 -10.81 6.22 6.19
CA PHE A 128 -11.46 5.78 4.97
C PHE A 128 -11.74 6.94 4.01
N THR A 129 -11.85 8.15 4.54
CA THR A 129 -12.08 9.36 3.74
C THR A 129 -11.42 10.55 4.42
N THR A 130 -10.60 11.27 3.66
CA THR A 130 -9.96 12.52 4.09
C THR A 130 -10.11 13.55 2.97
N TRP A 131 -10.16 14.83 3.32
CA TRP A 131 -10.27 15.93 2.37
C TRP A 131 -9.00 16.79 2.37
N HIS A 132 -8.74 17.47 1.28
CA HIS A 132 -7.54 18.29 1.09
C HIS A 132 -7.29 19.32 2.21
N GLY A 133 -8.34 19.96 2.70
CA GLY A 133 -8.23 20.90 3.83
C GLY A 133 -7.71 20.24 5.12
N GLU A 134 -8.13 19.01 5.40
CA GLU A 134 -7.62 18.24 6.53
C GLU A 134 -6.15 17.88 6.33
N LEU A 135 -5.78 17.40 5.15
CA LEU A 135 -4.38 17.06 4.83
C LEU A 135 -3.45 18.24 5.05
N LYS A 136 -3.88 19.45 4.66
CA LYS A 136 -3.12 20.68 4.96
C LYS A 136 -3.00 20.97 6.46
N ARG A 137 -4.06 20.74 7.22
CA ARG A 137 -4.04 20.91 8.69
C ARG A 137 -3.09 19.91 9.35
N HIS A 138 -2.98 18.70 8.80
CA HIS A 138 -2.04 17.69 9.28
C HIS A 138 -0.58 17.95 8.88
N GLY A 139 -0.33 19.02 8.13
CA GLY A 139 1.01 19.46 7.80
C GLY A 139 1.52 19.07 6.43
N TRP A 140 0.68 18.54 5.54
CA TRP A 140 1.08 18.19 4.17
C TRP A 140 1.11 19.40 3.25
N ASP A 141 2.25 19.65 2.58
CA ASP A 141 2.38 20.67 1.55
C ASP A 141 1.92 20.14 0.17
N ARG A 142 2.18 18.87 -0.10
CA ARG A 142 1.75 18.17 -1.32
C ARG A 142 1.05 16.88 -0.97
N TYR A 143 -0.03 16.59 -1.66
CA TYR A 143 -0.69 15.30 -1.66
C TYR A 143 -1.01 14.85 -3.09
N VAL A 144 -0.66 13.61 -3.42
CA VAL A 144 -1.13 12.98 -4.66
C VAL A 144 -1.58 11.55 -4.35
N GLY A 145 -2.85 11.23 -4.57
CA GLY A 145 -3.37 9.89 -4.29
C GLY A 145 -4.89 9.81 -4.27
N TYR A 146 -5.38 8.92 -3.45
CA TYR A 146 -6.81 8.64 -3.34
C TYR A 146 -7.39 9.38 -2.12
N MET A 147 -8.40 10.19 -2.26
CA MET A 147 -9.11 10.79 -1.11
C MET A 147 -10.10 9.83 -0.45
N ASP A 148 -10.15 8.59 -0.91
CA ASP A 148 -11.08 7.57 -0.42
C ASP A 148 -10.36 6.23 -0.27
N HIS A 149 -10.50 5.64 0.92
CA HIS A 149 -9.85 4.37 1.23
C HIS A 149 -10.37 3.21 0.36
N GLN A 150 -11.65 3.19 0.05
CA GLN A 150 -12.23 2.13 -0.81
C GLN A 150 -11.70 2.25 -2.23
N ARG A 151 -11.58 3.48 -2.74
CA ARG A 151 -11.03 3.76 -4.06
C ARG A 151 -9.54 3.38 -4.15
N ALA A 152 -8.81 3.51 -3.04
CA ALA A 152 -7.40 3.12 -2.97
C ALA A 152 -7.13 1.62 -3.18
N HIS A 153 -8.16 0.79 -3.20
CA HIS A 153 -8.06 -0.63 -3.55
C HIS A 153 -8.17 -0.90 -5.06
N GLY A 154 -8.29 0.14 -5.88
CA GLY A 154 -8.27 0.07 -7.34
C GLY A 154 -6.95 0.54 -7.91
N TYR A 155 -6.53 -0.07 -9.02
CA TYR A 155 -5.24 0.23 -9.66
C TYR A 155 -5.37 1.06 -10.93
N TYR A 156 -6.57 1.20 -11.45
CA TYR A 156 -6.88 1.94 -12.68
C TYR A 156 -8.05 2.90 -12.49
N PRO A 157 -8.00 3.81 -11.47
CA PRO A 157 -9.03 4.83 -11.34
C PRO A 157 -8.96 5.80 -12.52
N SER A 158 -10.02 6.53 -12.80
CA SER A 158 -10.03 7.53 -13.88
C SER A 158 -9.17 8.75 -13.55
N PHE A 159 -8.96 9.03 -12.27
CA PHE A 159 -8.11 10.09 -11.78
C PHE A 159 -7.59 9.81 -10.37
N LEU A 160 -6.55 10.49 -10.00
CA LEU A 160 -6.11 10.70 -8.62
C LEU A 160 -6.43 12.13 -8.19
N TRP A 161 -6.33 12.39 -6.90
CA TRP A 161 -6.36 13.74 -6.36
C TRP A 161 -4.94 14.28 -6.20
N LYS A 162 -4.74 15.54 -6.62
CA LYS A 162 -3.51 16.27 -6.42
C LYS A 162 -3.84 17.63 -5.80
N ASP A 163 -3.51 17.81 -4.54
CA ASP A 163 -3.73 19.07 -3.78
C ASP A 163 -5.16 19.61 -3.86
N GLY A 164 -6.16 18.73 -3.91
CA GLY A 164 -7.57 19.06 -4.01
C GLY A 164 -8.14 19.09 -5.43
N GLU A 165 -7.29 19.00 -6.45
CA GLU A 165 -7.68 18.96 -7.84
C GLU A 165 -7.62 17.53 -8.40
N ARG A 166 -8.41 17.24 -9.42
CA ARG A 166 -8.36 15.95 -10.12
C ARG A 166 -7.16 15.88 -11.04
N LEU A 167 -6.33 14.88 -10.85
CA LEU A 167 -5.25 14.50 -11.77
C LEU A 167 -5.75 13.35 -12.65
N PRO A 168 -6.16 13.60 -13.89
CA PRO A 168 -6.68 12.55 -14.77
C PRO A 168 -5.65 11.47 -15.06
N LEU A 169 -6.10 10.23 -15.14
CA LEU A 169 -5.29 9.10 -15.60
C LEU A 169 -5.76 8.70 -17.01
N PRO A 170 -5.03 9.13 -18.04
CA PRO A 170 -5.49 8.97 -19.43
C PRO A 170 -5.71 7.50 -19.82
N GLY A 171 -6.77 7.25 -20.57
CA GLY A 171 -7.12 5.92 -21.07
C GLY A 171 -7.86 5.03 -20.07
N ASN A 172 -8.04 5.45 -18.83
CA ASN A 172 -8.84 4.72 -17.85
C ASN A 172 -10.32 5.09 -18.01
N THR A 173 -11.01 4.40 -18.90
CA THR A 173 -12.42 4.65 -19.23
C THR A 173 -13.40 3.69 -18.56
N HIS A 174 -12.93 2.51 -18.17
CA HIS A 174 -13.68 1.54 -17.36
C HIS A 174 -12.97 1.38 -16.01
N ALA A 175 -12.89 2.47 -15.30
CA ALA A 175 -12.03 2.59 -14.17
C ALA A 175 -12.45 1.66 -13.03
N ASP A 176 -11.45 1.16 -12.34
CA ASP A 176 -11.57 0.24 -11.25
C ASP A 176 -11.43 0.97 -9.91
N GLY A 177 -12.54 1.22 -9.25
CA GLY A 177 -12.62 1.80 -7.93
C GLY A 177 -12.33 0.82 -6.79
N GLY A 178 -11.58 -0.23 -7.06
CA GLY A 178 -11.21 -1.20 -6.03
C GLY A 178 -12.37 -2.11 -5.63
N LYS A 179 -12.72 -2.14 -4.34
CA LYS A 179 -13.83 -2.94 -3.80
C LYS A 179 -15.20 -2.39 -4.19
N THR A 180 -15.28 -1.14 -4.54
CA THR A 180 -16.51 -0.48 -4.97
C THR A 180 -16.42 -0.19 -6.46
N PRO A 181 -17.40 -0.56 -7.29
CA PRO A 181 -17.42 -0.19 -8.69
C PRO A 181 -17.39 1.33 -8.82
N GLU A 182 -16.50 1.87 -9.60
CA GLU A 182 -16.68 3.24 -10.08
C GLU A 182 -17.83 3.22 -11.09
N ILE A 183 -18.87 3.99 -10.81
CA ILE A 183 -19.96 4.13 -11.75
C ILE A 183 -19.60 5.24 -12.73
N TYR A 184 -19.27 4.83 -13.95
CA TYR A 184 -19.07 5.73 -15.08
C TYR A 184 -20.25 5.64 -16.01
N GLY A 185 -21.19 6.54 -15.84
CA GLY A 185 -22.33 6.65 -16.71
C GLY A 185 -23.38 5.54 -16.56
N PRO A 186 -24.47 5.60 -17.34
CA PRO A 186 -25.54 4.61 -17.30
C PRO A 186 -25.04 3.22 -17.68
N GLY A 187 -25.19 2.25 -16.81
CA GLY A 187 -24.90 0.85 -17.08
C GLY A 187 -23.47 0.35 -16.71
N ALA A 188 -22.61 1.16 -16.15
CA ALA A 188 -21.30 0.72 -15.65
C ALA A 188 -21.45 0.07 -14.27
N THR A 189 -21.84 -1.19 -14.22
CA THR A 189 -22.22 -1.86 -12.95
C THR A 189 -21.27 -2.97 -12.52
N GLU A 190 -20.23 -3.31 -13.29
CA GLU A 190 -19.39 -4.46 -12.96
C GLU A 190 -17.91 -4.13 -12.83
N LYS A 191 -17.31 -4.60 -11.74
CA LYS A 191 -15.88 -4.73 -11.60
C LYS A 191 -15.36 -5.77 -12.58
N ARG A 192 -14.59 -5.35 -13.56
CA ARG A 192 -14.06 -6.26 -14.59
C ARG A 192 -12.55 -6.37 -14.48
N ARG A 193 -12.06 -7.02 -13.42
CA ARG A 193 -10.61 -7.13 -13.23
C ARG A 193 -9.91 -7.97 -14.29
N GLY A 194 -10.54 -8.98 -14.81
CA GLY A 194 -10.01 -9.73 -15.94
C GLY A 194 -10.10 -9.02 -17.29
N ASN A 195 -10.90 -7.95 -17.38
CA ASN A 195 -11.05 -7.15 -18.59
C ASN A 195 -10.03 -5.99 -18.56
N ARG A 196 -9.28 -5.84 -19.63
CA ARG A 196 -8.28 -4.79 -19.83
C ARG A 196 -8.80 -3.60 -20.63
N ASP A 197 -10.02 -3.66 -21.12
CA ASP A 197 -10.62 -2.56 -21.85
C ASP A 197 -10.73 -1.33 -20.96
N GLY A 198 -10.19 -0.22 -21.42
CA GLY A 198 -10.21 1.03 -20.69
C GLY A 198 -9.33 1.06 -19.43
N LYS A 199 -8.35 0.18 -19.28
CA LYS A 199 -7.33 0.16 -18.23
C LYS A 199 -5.95 0.39 -18.83
N VAL A 200 -5.50 1.64 -18.86
CA VAL A 200 -4.25 2.06 -19.51
C VAL A 200 -3.23 2.59 -18.51
N THR A 201 -3.61 3.58 -17.71
CA THR A 201 -2.68 4.24 -16.79
C THR A 201 -2.77 3.61 -15.40
N TYR A 202 -1.68 2.99 -14.98
CA TYR A 202 -1.56 2.33 -13.68
C TYR A 202 -1.28 3.36 -12.59
N ALA A 203 -2.18 3.50 -11.62
CA ALA A 203 -2.10 4.54 -10.59
C ALA A 203 -0.81 4.51 -9.76
N PRO A 204 -0.27 3.33 -9.35
CA PRO A 204 1.01 3.29 -8.65
C PRO A 204 2.19 3.91 -9.41
N ASP A 205 2.18 3.86 -10.75
CA ASP A 205 3.21 4.51 -11.56
C ASP A 205 3.03 6.03 -11.61
N ALA A 206 1.79 6.49 -11.70
CA ALA A 206 1.49 7.93 -11.63
C ALA A 206 1.89 8.53 -10.27
N MET A 207 1.62 7.82 -9.17
CA MET A 207 2.04 8.24 -7.82
C MET A 207 3.56 8.26 -7.68
N LEU A 208 4.26 7.27 -8.23
CA LEU A 208 5.73 7.27 -8.26
C LEU A 208 6.27 8.46 -9.05
N ALA A 209 5.74 8.72 -10.24
CA ALA A 209 6.17 9.83 -11.09
C ALA A 209 6.05 11.18 -10.35
N GLU A 210 4.93 11.41 -9.66
CA GLU A 210 4.72 12.62 -8.86
C GLU A 210 5.65 12.69 -7.63
N THR A 211 5.99 11.54 -7.05
CA THR A 211 6.99 11.45 -5.98
C THR A 211 8.37 11.89 -6.46
N LEU A 212 8.83 11.33 -7.59
CA LEU A 212 10.13 11.66 -8.16
C LEU A 212 10.21 13.13 -8.59
N LYS A 213 9.11 13.67 -9.12
CA LYS A 213 8.98 15.09 -9.45
C LYS A 213 9.10 15.98 -8.21
N PHE A 214 8.41 15.63 -7.12
CA PHE A 214 8.51 16.36 -5.86
C PHE A 214 9.93 16.35 -5.30
N MET A 215 10.65 15.23 -5.40
CA MET A 215 12.07 15.14 -5.00
C MET A 215 12.94 16.10 -5.81
N GLU A 216 12.74 16.17 -7.12
CA GLU A 216 13.49 17.09 -8.01
C GLU A 216 13.21 18.55 -7.67
N GLU A 217 11.93 18.91 -7.51
CA GLU A 217 11.46 20.26 -7.18
C GLU A 217 12.04 20.77 -5.83
N ASN A 218 12.27 19.87 -4.88
CA ASN A 218 12.66 20.21 -3.51
C ASN A 218 14.09 19.78 -3.14
N ARG A 219 14.93 19.40 -4.10
CA ARG A 219 16.29 18.85 -3.87
C ARG A 219 17.19 19.72 -2.99
N ASN A 220 16.94 21.02 -2.93
CA ASN A 220 17.72 22.00 -2.15
C ASN A 220 17.14 22.31 -0.76
N ARG A 221 16.06 21.64 -0.37
CA ARG A 221 15.36 21.83 0.91
C ARG A 221 15.29 20.49 1.65
N PRO A 222 15.26 20.48 2.98
CA PRO A 222 14.93 19.25 3.70
C PRO A 222 13.49 18.83 3.35
N MET A 223 13.32 17.57 2.98
CA MET A 223 12.02 17.03 2.59
C MET A 223 11.63 15.82 3.43
N PHE A 224 10.35 15.72 3.77
CA PHE A 224 9.72 14.54 4.28
C PHE A 224 8.75 13.99 3.24
N ILE A 225 8.99 12.76 2.81
CA ILE A 225 8.17 12.08 1.83
C ILE A 225 7.58 10.82 2.47
N LEU A 226 6.26 10.70 2.42
CA LEU A 226 5.55 9.46 2.66
C LEU A 226 5.10 8.90 1.31
N PHE A 227 5.84 7.93 0.78
CA PHE A 227 5.41 7.14 -0.38
C PHE A 227 4.55 5.98 0.11
N SER A 228 3.27 6.23 0.21
CA SER A 228 2.25 5.34 0.76
C SER A 228 1.56 4.56 -0.37
N THR A 229 2.34 3.69 -1.04
CA THR A 229 1.80 2.91 -2.17
C THR A 229 0.68 1.97 -1.72
N ASN A 230 -0.25 1.67 -2.62
CA ASN A 230 -1.26 0.64 -2.39
C ASN A 230 -0.81 -0.76 -2.86
N LEU A 231 0.45 -0.91 -3.26
CA LEU A 231 1.04 -2.22 -3.56
C LEU A 231 1.47 -2.95 -2.28
N PRO A 232 1.27 -4.24 -2.21
CA PRO A 232 0.58 -5.15 -3.13
C PRO A 232 -0.86 -5.52 -2.69
N HIS A 233 -1.65 -4.59 -2.14
CA HIS A 233 -3.00 -4.83 -1.61
C HIS A 233 -3.92 -5.56 -2.60
N GLY A 234 -4.75 -6.46 -2.09
CA GLY A 234 -5.83 -7.07 -2.88
C GLY A 234 -7.06 -6.15 -3.05
N PRO A 235 -7.85 -6.33 -4.08
CA PRO A 235 -7.78 -7.34 -5.14
C PRO A 235 -6.59 -7.09 -6.07
N VAL A 236 -5.86 -8.17 -6.38
CA VAL A 236 -4.64 -8.07 -7.18
C VAL A 236 -4.96 -7.65 -8.63
N ASP A 237 -4.20 -6.71 -9.13
CA ASP A 237 -4.25 -6.26 -10.52
C ASP A 237 -2.92 -5.61 -10.91
N ILE A 238 -2.32 -6.08 -11.99
CA ILE A 238 -1.03 -5.58 -12.50
C ILE A 238 -1.07 -5.48 -14.02
N PRO A 239 -0.39 -4.51 -14.65
CA PRO A 239 -0.26 -4.47 -16.09
C PRO A 239 0.26 -5.80 -16.65
N PRO A 240 -0.35 -6.38 -17.69
CA PRO A 240 0.05 -7.69 -18.21
C PRO A 240 1.53 -7.79 -18.58
N ALA A 241 2.10 -6.73 -19.15
CA ALA A 241 3.52 -6.67 -19.49
C ALA A 241 4.45 -6.72 -18.26
N GLU A 242 3.91 -6.43 -17.07
CA GLU A 242 4.63 -6.43 -15.81
C GLU A 242 4.33 -7.65 -14.93
N ASN A 243 3.47 -8.56 -15.38
CA ASN A 243 3.21 -9.81 -14.69
C ASN A 243 4.39 -10.78 -14.88
N LYS A 244 5.49 -10.53 -14.16
CA LYS A 244 6.77 -11.25 -14.29
C LYS A 244 6.71 -12.70 -13.80
N TYR A 245 5.71 -13.01 -12.97
CA TYR A 245 5.50 -14.34 -12.43
C TYR A 245 4.41 -15.13 -13.14
N ALA A 246 3.84 -14.60 -14.25
CA ALA A 246 2.86 -15.32 -15.04
C ALA A 246 3.41 -16.69 -15.49
N GLY A 247 2.71 -17.76 -15.15
CA GLY A 247 3.12 -19.14 -15.49
C GLY A 247 4.32 -19.65 -14.69
N HIS A 248 4.69 -19.04 -13.58
CA HIS A 248 5.88 -19.42 -12.81
C HIS A 248 5.77 -20.88 -12.29
N PRO A 249 6.74 -21.79 -12.64
CA PRO A 249 6.59 -23.22 -12.38
C PRO A 249 6.35 -23.57 -10.91
N ALA A 250 7.11 -22.97 -9.98
CA ALA A 250 6.97 -23.25 -8.56
C ALA A 250 5.61 -22.81 -8.01
N ILE A 251 5.05 -21.67 -8.49
CA ILE A 251 3.72 -21.22 -8.10
C ILE A 251 2.66 -22.18 -8.64
N ARG A 252 2.75 -22.53 -9.93
CA ARG A 252 1.83 -23.46 -10.57
C ARG A 252 1.83 -24.84 -9.92
N GLN A 253 3.01 -25.36 -9.61
CA GLN A 253 3.16 -26.64 -8.94
C GLN A 253 2.55 -26.64 -7.54
N ALA A 254 2.72 -25.56 -6.78
CA ALA A 254 2.17 -25.43 -5.44
C ALA A 254 0.62 -25.52 -5.43
N TYR A 255 -0.03 -24.94 -6.44
CA TYR A 255 -1.49 -24.98 -6.55
C TYR A 255 -2.02 -26.19 -7.34
N ALA A 256 -1.17 -26.96 -8.00
CA ALA A 256 -1.60 -28.15 -8.76
C ALA A 256 -2.03 -29.32 -7.86
N GLY A 257 -1.43 -29.43 -6.67
CA GLY A 257 -1.74 -30.49 -5.70
C GLY A 257 -2.88 -30.15 -4.73
N ALA A 258 -3.40 -28.93 -4.76
CA ALA A 258 -4.52 -28.53 -3.95
C ALA A 258 -5.81 -29.23 -4.42
N ALA A 259 -6.69 -29.59 -3.50
CA ALA A 259 -7.96 -30.23 -3.81
C ALA A 259 -8.74 -29.39 -4.84
N GLY A 260 -8.83 -29.92 -6.07
CA GLY A 260 -9.51 -29.25 -7.18
C GLY A 260 -8.63 -28.45 -8.15
N GLY A 261 -7.30 -28.41 -7.98
CA GLY A 261 -6.37 -27.74 -8.90
C GLY A 261 -6.73 -26.26 -9.12
N ASN A 262 -6.59 -25.43 -8.09
CA ASN A 262 -7.12 -24.06 -8.12
C ASN A 262 -6.26 -23.11 -8.99
N ARG A 263 -6.50 -23.15 -10.30
CA ARG A 263 -5.81 -22.31 -11.30
C ARG A 263 -6.06 -20.81 -11.08
N GLU A 264 -7.21 -20.44 -10.51
CA GLU A 264 -7.54 -19.04 -10.22
C GLU A 264 -6.67 -18.50 -9.08
N CYS A 265 -6.47 -19.28 -8.03
CA CYS A 265 -5.56 -18.94 -6.95
C CYS A 265 -4.11 -18.85 -7.42
N ALA A 266 -3.65 -19.80 -8.28
CA ALA A 266 -2.33 -19.70 -8.86
C ALA A 266 -2.13 -18.41 -9.65
N GLY A 267 -3.12 -18.04 -10.47
CA GLY A 267 -3.10 -16.78 -11.21
C GLY A 267 -3.08 -15.54 -10.30
N ALA A 268 -3.87 -15.54 -9.22
CA ALA A 268 -3.86 -14.45 -8.25
C ALA A 268 -2.52 -14.36 -7.50
N ALA A 269 -1.92 -15.50 -7.16
CA ALA A 269 -0.59 -15.55 -6.54
C ALA A 269 0.52 -15.06 -7.49
N GLU A 270 0.45 -15.39 -8.76
CA GLU A 270 1.37 -14.88 -9.79
C GLU A 270 1.27 -13.36 -9.95
N GLU A 271 0.07 -12.82 -9.97
CA GLU A 271 -0.16 -11.37 -10.02
C GLU A 271 0.36 -10.69 -8.75
N TYR A 272 0.08 -11.22 -7.57
CA TYR A 272 0.58 -10.67 -6.31
C TYR A 272 2.11 -10.69 -6.25
N ALA A 273 2.75 -11.79 -6.61
CA ALA A 273 4.20 -11.88 -6.70
C ALA A 273 4.78 -10.80 -7.63
N SER A 274 4.09 -10.55 -8.74
CA SER A 274 4.47 -9.50 -9.70
C SER A 274 4.25 -8.10 -9.14
N MET A 275 3.22 -7.90 -8.31
CA MET A 275 2.98 -6.63 -7.60
C MET A 275 4.05 -6.36 -6.54
N VAL A 276 4.51 -7.38 -5.81
CA VAL A 276 5.67 -7.27 -4.90
C VAL A 276 6.93 -6.89 -5.66
N ALA A 277 7.19 -7.55 -6.79
CA ALA A 277 8.33 -7.19 -7.65
C ALA A 277 8.18 -5.77 -8.27
N LYS A 278 6.96 -5.30 -8.52
CA LYS A 278 6.70 -3.92 -8.94
C LYS A 278 7.02 -2.94 -7.82
N LEU A 279 6.58 -3.21 -6.60
CA LEU A 279 6.94 -2.43 -5.42
C LEU A 279 8.46 -2.31 -5.27
N ASP A 280 9.18 -3.43 -5.40
CA ASP A 280 10.64 -3.42 -5.35
C ASP A 280 11.27 -2.51 -6.42
N ARG A 281 10.73 -2.52 -7.65
CA ARG A 281 11.18 -1.60 -8.70
C ARG A 281 10.88 -0.13 -8.36
N GLN A 282 9.74 0.16 -7.71
CA GLN A 282 9.43 1.52 -7.25
C GLN A 282 10.40 1.98 -6.17
N VAL A 283 10.76 1.11 -5.23
CA VAL A 283 11.86 1.37 -4.28
C VAL A 283 13.14 1.66 -5.03
N GLY A 284 13.50 0.84 -6.01
CA GLY A 284 14.67 1.05 -6.85
C GLY A 284 14.69 2.42 -7.56
N ALA A 285 13.54 2.87 -8.07
CA ALA A 285 13.42 4.17 -8.72
C ALA A 285 13.63 5.34 -7.72
N ILE A 286 13.08 5.23 -6.52
CA ILE A 286 13.30 6.23 -5.45
C ILE A 286 14.79 6.28 -5.07
N LEU A 287 15.43 5.13 -4.87
CA LEU A 287 16.87 5.05 -4.57
C LEU A 287 17.73 5.66 -5.70
N ALA A 288 17.38 5.37 -6.95
CA ALA A 288 18.05 5.94 -8.11
C ALA A 288 17.89 7.46 -8.19
N GLN A 289 16.71 8.00 -7.84
CA GLN A 289 16.51 9.45 -7.78
C GLN A 289 17.31 10.11 -6.65
N VAL A 290 17.37 9.49 -5.47
CA VAL A 290 18.23 9.96 -4.36
C VAL A 290 19.68 10.04 -4.83
N HIS A 291 20.18 9.01 -5.53
CA HIS A 291 21.53 8.97 -6.10
C HIS A 291 21.75 10.05 -7.17
N LYS A 292 20.83 10.14 -8.15
CA LYS A 292 20.89 11.15 -9.22
C LYS A 292 20.99 12.58 -8.68
N LEU A 293 20.32 12.84 -7.56
CA LEU A 293 20.30 14.15 -6.91
C LEU A 293 21.49 14.39 -5.95
N GLY A 294 22.37 13.38 -5.74
CA GLY A 294 23.51 13.46 -4.82
C GLY A 294 23.08 13.60 -3.35
N LEU A 295 21.96 12.97 -2.97
CA LEU A 295 21.34 13.14 -1.66
C LEU A 295 21.59 11.98 -0.69
N GLU A 296 22.33 10.91 -1.07
CA GLU A 296 22.46 9.67 -0.31
C GLU A 296 22.92 9.89 1.13
N LYS A 297 23.97 10.69 1.33
CA LYS A 297 24.51 10.98 2.66
C LYS A 297 23.60 11.87 3.52
N ARG A 298 22.59 12.48 2.91
CA ARG A 298 21.66 13.39 3.56
C ARG A 298 20.24 12.87 3.60
N THR A 299 20.03 11.57 3.34
CA THR A 299 18.69 10.99 3.27
C THR A 299 18.59 9.73 4.12
N ILE A 300 17.63 9.76 5.04
CA ILE A 300 17.18 8.58 5.77
C ILE A 300 16.06 7.94 4.93
N ILE A 301 16.22 6.66 4.62
CA ILE A 301 15.20 5.88 3.93
C ILE A 301 14.68 4.83 4.89
N VAL A 302 13.38 4.84 5.09
CA VAL A 302 12.66 3.86 5.90
C VAL A 302 11.71 3.10 5.00
N PHE A 303 11.80 1.77 5.02
CA PHE A 303 10.85 0.90 4.35
C PHE A 303 10.07 0.10 5.39
N SER A 304 8.74 0.10 5.29
CA SER A 304 7.87 -0.70 6.15
C SER A 304 6.55 -1.04 5.45
N SER A 305 5.68 -1.74 6.18
CA SER A 305 4.30 -2.05 5.76
C SER A 305 3.32 -1.70 6.86
N ASP A 306 2.07 -1.50 6.50
CA ASP A 306 1.01 -1.16 7.46
C ASP A 306 0.51 -2.36 8.27
N ASN A 307 0.47 -3.53 7.69
CA ASN A 307 0.10 -4.79 8.34
C ASN A 307 0.69 -6.00 7.61
N GLY A 308 0.48 -7.19 8.13
CA GLY A 308 0.82 -8.42 7.46
C GLY A 308 0.02 -8.64 6.18
N HIS A 309 0.41 -9.66 5.42
CA HIS A 309 -0.25 -9.97 4.16
C HIS A 309 -1.72 -10.39 4.34
N GLU A 310 -2.51 -10.17 3.29
CA GLU A 310 -3.90 -10.60 3.21
C GLU A 310 -4.05 -11.71 2.16
N LEU A 311 -5.26 -12.19 2.00
CA LEU A 311 -5.66 -13.12 0.94
C LEU A 311 -5.37 -12.56 -0.45
N TYR A 312 -4.96 -13.43 -1.38
CA TYR A 312 -4.94 -13.09 -2.78
C TYR A 312 -6.30 -13.34 -3.40
N TYR A 313 -6.82 -12.32 -4.01
CA TYR A 313 -8.08 -12.42 -4.72
C TYR A 313 -8.11 -11.38 -5.84
N ARG A 314 -8.81 -11.67 -6.90
CA ARG A 314 -8.99 -10.76 -8.02
C ARG A 314 -10.21 -9.87 -7.86
N THR A 315 -11.24 -10.38 -7.17
CA THR A 315 -12.49 -9.64 -6.91
C THR A 315 -13.01 -9.95 -5.51
N ASP A 316 -13.84 -9.07 -4.94
CA ASP A 316 -14.54 -9.36 -3.68
C ASP A 316 -15.49 -10.56 -3.80
N LYS A 317 -15.96 -10.84 -5.01
CA LYS A 317 -16.82 -11.99 -5.29
C LYS A 317 -16.06 -13.30 -5.14
N GLU A 318 -14.80 -13.34 -5.58
CA GLU A 318 -13.91 -14.49 -5.38
C GLU A 318 -13.63 -14.69 -3.89
N ARG A 319 -13.34 -13.62 -3.17
CA ARG A 319 -13.16 -13.65 -1.71
C ARG A 319 -14.39 -14.20 -0.99
N GLY A 320 -15.59 -13.79 -1.38
CA GLY A 320 -16.85 -14.26 -0.80
C GLY A 320 -17.24 -15.69 -1.17
N ARG A 321 -16.62 -16.29 -2.18
CA ARG A 321 -16.92 -17.66 -2.64
C ARG A 321 -16.11 -18.74 -1.94
N GLY A 322 -15.29 -18.42 -0.95
CA GLY A 322 -14.41 -19.39 -0.31
C GLY A 322 -13.29 -19.88 -1.21
N LEU A 323 -12.97 -19.16 -2.27
CA LEU A 323 -11.75 -19.40 -3.03
C LEU A 323 -10.55 -19.15 -2.12
N ASN A 324 -9.82 -20.18 -1.88
CA ASN A 324 -8.83 -20.24 -0.83
C ASN A 324 -7.45 -19.87 -1.36
N CYS A 325 -7.31 -18.62 -1.75
CA CYS A 325 -6.03 -18.04 -2.16
C CYS A 325 -5.33 -17.37 -0.98
N HIS A 326 -5.47 -17.96 0.19
CA HIS A 326 -5.01 -17.34 1.42
C HIS A 326 -3.57 -17.71 1.78
N GLY A 327 -3.11 -17.11 2.80
CA GLY A 327 -1.90 -17.49 3.52
C GLY A 327 -0.64 -16.88 2.99
N GLY A 328 -0.70 -16.23 1.92
CA GLY A 328 0.46 -15.69 1.32
C GLY A 328 0.70 -16.29 -0.06
N VAL A 329 1.44 -15.57 -0.86
CA VAL A 329 1.91 -16.03 -2.14
C VAL A 329 2.48 -17.40 -1.94
N LEU A 330 1.89 -18.39 -2.61
CA LEU A 330 2.47 -19.72 -2.65
C LEU A 330 2.05 -20.66 -1.51
N ASP A 331 1.03 -20.31 -0.73
CA ASP A 331 0.31 -21.33 -0.01
C ASP A 331 -0.61 -22.07 -0.97
N GLY A 332 -0.10 -23.14 -1.53
CA GLY A 332 -0.81 -23.93 -2.54
C GLY A 332 -1.77 -24.97 -1.99
N THR A 333 -2.18 -24.88 -0.72
CA THR A 333 -2.98 -25.96 -0.13
C THR A 333 -4.41 -25.99 -0.65
N GLY A 334 -4.95 -24.88 -1.14
CA GLY A 334 -6.33 -24.82 -1.61
C GLY A 334 -7.39 -25.17 -0.55
N GLU A 335 -6.99 -25.27 0.70
CA GLU A 335 -7.88 -25.56 1.82
C GLU A 335 -8.60 -24.32 2.31
N LEU A 336 -9.60 -24.51 3.16
CA LEU A 336 -10.30 -23.42 3.80
C LEU A 336 -9.35 -22.49 4.54
N LEU A 337 -9.69 -21.23 4.58
CA LEU A 337 -8.93 -20.17 5.23
C LEU A 337 -8.46 -20.59 6.63
N ASP A 338 -7.20 -20.91 6.74
CA ASP A 338 -6.56 -21.13 8.02
C ASP A 338 -5.79 -19.88 8.45
N VAL A 339 -6.48 -18.99 9.16
CA VAL A 339 -5.90 -17.76 9.69
C VAL A 339 -4.73 -17.99 10.64
N PHE A 340 -4.63 -19.18 11.22
CA PHE A 340 -3.52 -19.54 12.12
C PHE A 340 -2.26 -19.95 11.36
N ARG A 341 -2.41 -20.38 10.12
CA ARG A 341 -1.28 -20.83 9.32
C ARG A 341 -0.42 -19.64 8.85
N GLY A 342 -1.05 -18.59 8.37
CA GLY A 342 -0.36 -17.36 7.97
C GLY A 342 0.81 -17.62 7.03
N SER A 343 1.97 -17.07 7.33
CA SER A 343 3.20 -17.27 6.56
C SER A 343 3.87 -18.63 6.79
N ARG A 344 3.37 -19.49 7.65
CA ARG A 344 3.96 -20.81 7.94
C ARG A 344 3.97 -21.76 6.74
N GLY A 345 3.15 -21.52 5.77
CA GLY A 345 3.08 -22.33 4.55
C GLY A 345 3.65 -21.63 3.32
N LEU A 346 4.29 -20.46 3.48
CA LEU A 346 4.84 -19.73 2.35
C LEU A 346 5.91 -20.53 1.62
N ILE A 347 5.66 -20.81 0.35
CA ILE A 347 6.64 -21.43 -0.54
C ILE A 347 7.77 -20.41 -0.78
N GLY A 348 9.01 -20.88 -0.81
CA GLY A 348 10.19 -20.04 -0.96
C GLY A 348 10.62 -19.32 0.30
N GLN A 349 9.87 -19.42 1.41
CA GLN A 349 10.27 -18.84 2.68
C GLN A 349 11.11 -19.86 3.48
N LYS A 350 12.37 -19.52 3.71
CA LYS A 350 13.30 -20.38 4.47
C LYS A 350 13.59 -19.88 5.88
N ASN A 351 13.33 -18.62 6.15
CA ASN A 351 13.63 -18.06 7.47
C ASN A 351 12.51 -18.37 8.45
N ALA A 352 12.76 -19.30 9.36
CA ALA A 352 11.82 -19.71 10.41
C ALA A 352 11.38 -18.54 11.33
N MET A 353 12.23 -17.51 11.47
CA MET A 353 11.89 -16.33 12.30
C MET A 353 10.76 -15.48 11.75
N VAL A 354 10.47 -15.57 10.45
CA VAL A 354 9.38 -14.84 9.79
C VAL A 354 8.32 -15.77 9.21
N ASN A 355 8.37 -17.05 9.58
CA ASN A 355 7.34 -18.02 9.27
C ASN A 355 6.23 -17.95 10.33
N LEU A 356 5.40 -16.94 10.24
CA LEU A 356 4.51 -16.47 11.30
C LEU A 356 3.08 -16.97 11.10
N ALA A 357 2.41 -17.27 12.21
CA ALA A 357 0.98 -17.59 12.21
C ALA A 357 0.14 -16.30 12.04
N GLY A 358 -1.01 -16.44 11.42
CA GLY A 358 -1.93 -15.32 11.21
C GLY A 358 -1.64 -14.51 9.95
N LEU A 359 -2.58 -13.66 9.64
CA LEU A 359 -2.54 -12.73 8.52
C LEU A 359 -3.32 -11.47 8.89
N LYS A 360 -3.41 -10.48 8.00
CA LYS A 360 -4.24 -9.29 8.16
C LYS A 360 -5.58 -9.61 8.84
N TRP A 361 -6.08 -8.72 9.66
CA TRP A 361 -7.27 -8.86 10.51
C TRP A 361 -7.07 -9.70 11.78
N THR A 362 -5.90 -10.24 12.00
CA THR A 362 -5.60 -11.00 13.22
C THR A 362 -4.53 -10.31 14.07
N ASN A 363 -4.58 -10.55 15.39
CA ASN A 363 -3.54 -10.11 16.33
C ASN A 363 -2.39 -11.12 16.44
N HIS A 364 -2.33 -12.10 15.55
CA HIS A 364 -1.20 -13.01 15.45
C HIS A 364 0.00 -12.30 14.79
N GLU A 365 1.19 -12.84 15.05
CA GLU A 365 2.45 -12.30 14.51
C GLU A 365 2.41 -12.03 13.01
N GLY A 366 1.82 -12.92 12.21
CA GLY A 366 1.69 -12.76 10.75
C GLY A 366 0.74 -11.63 10.32
N GLY A 367 -0.12 -11.16 11.23
CA GLY A 367 -1.03 -10.04 10.96
C GLY A 367 -0.44 -8.68 11.34
N ILE A 368 0.37 -8.63 12.39
CA ILE A 368 0.82 -7.36 12.99
C ILE A 368 2.32 -7.14 12.94
N ARG A 369 3.13 -8.18 12.70
CA ARG A 369 4.58 -8.06 12.57
C ARG A 369 4.95 -7.77 11.13
N VAL A 370 5.55 -6.61 10.92
CA VAL A 370 5.82 -6.04 9.60
C VAL A 370 7.31 -5.87 9.35
N PRO A 371 7.77 -5.81 8.08
CA PRO A 371 9.15 -5.46 7.79
C PRO A 371 9.45 -4.04 8.24
N LEU A 372 10.67 -3.81 8.74
CA LEU A 372 11.21 -2.48 8.98
C LEU A 372 12.69 -2.49 8.61
N ILE A 373 13.04 -1.62 7.67
CA ILE A 373 14.40 -1.41 7.20
C ILE A 373 14.70 0.07 7.27
N VAL A 374 15.82 0.44 7.87
CA VAL A 374 16.28 1.84 7.97
C VAL A 374 17.67 1.95 7.39
N SER A 375 17.85 2.79 6.40
CA SER A 375 19.15 3.04 5.77
C SER A 375 19.48 4.53 5.75
N TRP A 376 20.68 4.85 6.16
CA TRP A 376 21.26 6.18 6.04
C TRP A 376 22.79 6.02 5.87
N PRO A 377 23.26 6.03 4.62
CA PRO A 377 24.67 5.76 4.32
C PRO A 377 25.64 6.66 5.09
N GLY A 378 26.60 6.03 5.77
CA GLY A 378 27.60 6.73 6.57
C GLY A 378 27.14 7.19 7.96
N THR A 379 25.90 6.93 8.35
CA THR A 379 25.36 7.31 9.68
C THR A 379 24.76 6.12 10.41
N VAL A 380 23.92 5.34 9.72
CA VAL A 380 23.37 4.10 10.27
C VAL A 380 24.31 2.95 9.92
N PRO A 381 24.77 2.14 10.88
CA PRO A 381 25.62 0.98 10.63
C PRO A 381 24.87 -0.09 9.79
N HIS A 382 25.64 -0.97 9.15
CA HIS A 382 25.14 -2.11 8.35
C HIS A 382 25.79 -3.41 8.85
#